data_7b08c891f0bc6529a20d23d4ab1c4004
#
_entry.id   7b08c891f0bc6529a20d23d4ab1c4004
#
_cell.length_a   1.000
_cell.length_b   1.000
_cell.length_c   1.000
_cell.angle_alpha   90.00
_cell.angle_beta   90.00
_cell.angle_gamma   90.00
#
_symmetry.space_group_name_H-M   'P 1'
#
loop_
_entity.id
_entity.type
_entity.pdbx_description
1 polymer ?
#
loop_
_entity_poly.entity_id
_entity_poly.type
_entity_poly.pdbx_seq_one_letter_code
_entity_poly.pdbx_strand_id
1 'polypeptide(L)'
;MTKSTLDFLKRLLDTPGPSGFETGPARVWREEVKTFADEVTADVHGNSVATLNAKGRPRLMLAGHIDEIGLQVTHIDDEGYLYFAAIGGWDPQVLVGQRVVILGPKQPVSGVIGKQAVHLMKKEEMDKVSKISDLWIDVGAATKAEALERVRVGDAAVLDAAVREFPNRRIVSRSIDNRIGAYLVAEATRILAQDRPKHAAVFAVATTREEIAWMGGGARTSAVGIDPQVALVVDVTHATDYPGAEKKRAGEHKLGGGPVLSRGSAVSPVVFEMLVQCAEREQLPYSVQAAPRDTGTDADAIYNALRGIPTGLVSVPNRYMHSPNEMVAVEDLERTARLIAAFAKSLTPETNFIPR
;
A
#
# COMPACT_ATOMS: atom_id res chain seq x y z
N MET A 1 -11.12 -4.02 -16.07
CA MET A 1 -11.76 -3.80 -14.73
C MET A 1 -13.27 -3.65 -14.93
N THR A 2 -14.07 -4.38 -14.17
CA THR A 2 -15.54 -4.25 -14.17
C THR A 2 -15.97 -3.09 -13.28
N LYS A 3 -17.24 -2.67 -13.38
CA LYS A 3 -17.77 -1.64 -12.47
C LYS A 3 -17.65 -2.08 -11.00
N SER A 4 -17.98 -3.34 -10.68
CA SER A 4 -17.92 -3.87 -9.31
C SER A 4 -16.50 -3.84 -8.73
N THR A 5 -15.49 -4.24 -9.52
CA THR A 5 -14.10 -4.23 -9.05
C THR A 5 -13.54 -2.80 -8.92
N LEU A 6 -13.99 -1.86 -9.74
CA LEU A 6 -13.66 -0.44 -9.59
C LEU A 6 -14.32 0.17 -8.34
N ASP A 7 -15.57 -0.16 -8.07
CA ASP A 7 -16.30 0.31 -6.88
C ASP A 7 -15.63 -0.25 -5.59
N PHE A 8 -15.16 -1.49 -5.60
CA PHE A 8 -14.37 -2.05 -4.50
C PHE A 8 -13.06 -1.28 -4.30
N LEU A 9 -12.30 -1.04 -5.38
CA LEU A 9 -11.05 -0.26 -5.30
C LEU A 9 -11.31 1.13 -4.70
N LYS A 10 -12.33 1.84 -5.16
CA LYS A 10 -12.67 3.18 -4.63
C LYS A 10 -13.04 3.14 -3.15
N ARG A 11 -13.88 2.19 -2.72
CA ARG A 11 -14.21 2.02 -1.30
C ARG A 11 -12.95 1.77 -0.46
N LEU A 12 -12.03 0.96 -0.97
CA LEU A 12 -10.78 0.65 -0.29
C LEU A 12 -9.90 1.89 -0.17
N LEU A 13 -9.74 2.65 -1.26
CA LEU A 13 -8.94 3.88 -1.28
C LEU A 13 -9.52 4.99 -0.40
N ASP A 14 -10.85 5.16 -0.37
CA ASP A 14 -11.49 6.22 0.40
C ASP A 14 -11.58 5.94 1.90
N THR A 15 -11.48 4.66 2.33
CA THR A 15 -11.61 4.31 3.75
C THR A 15 -10.35 4.68 4.52
N PRO A 16 -10.36 5.60 5.52
CA PRO A 16 -9.18 5.95 6.30
C PRO A 16 -8.60 4.76 7.08
N GLY A 17 -7.27 4.66 7.11
CA GLY A 17 -6.58 3.61 7.87
C GLY A 17 -5.07 3.75 7.82
N PRO A 18 -4.49 4.76 8.50
CA PRO A 18 -3.05 4.86 8.63
C PRO A 18 -2.49 3.71 9.46
N SER A 19 -1.17 3.47 9.37
CA SER A 19 -0.49 2.38 10.08
C SER A 19 -0.87 2.33 11.56
N GLY A 20 -1.32 1.17 12.01
CA GLY A 20 -1.84 0.93 13.36
C GLY A 20 -3.35 1.17 13.51
N PHE A 21 -4.03 1.71 12.49
CA PHE A 21 -5.46 2.05 12.50
C PHE A 21 -6.21 1.43 11.30
N GLU A 22 -5.77 0.29 10.81
CA GLU A 22 -6.21 -0.34 9.55
C GLU A 22 -7.57 -1.06 9.64
N THR A 23 -8.23 -1.06 10.79
CA THR A 23 -9.48 -1.84 11.01
C THR A 23 -10.56 -1.55 9.97
N GLY A 24 -10.68 -0.28 9.54
CA GLY A 24 -11.65 0.14 8.52
C GLY A 24 -11.40 -0.51 7.15
N PRO A 25 -10.27 -0.23 6.49
CA PRO A 25 -9.96 -0.81 5.19
C PRO A 25 -9.81 -2.34 5.24
N ALA A 26 -9.30 -2.91 6.32
CA ALA A 26 -9.24 -4.37 6.49
C ALA A 26 -10.63 -5.01 6.49
N ARG A 27 -11.64 -4.34 7.09
CA ARG A 27 -13.04 -4.81 7.02
C ARG A 27 -13.57 -4.76 5.59
N VAL A 28 -13.39 -3.64 4.88
CA VAL A 28 -13.80 -3.50 3.48
C VAL A 28 -13.18 -4.60 2.61
N TRP A 29 -11.89 -4.87 2.80
CA TRP A 29 -11.18 -5.92 2.08
C TRP A 29 -11.74 -7.31 2.37
N ARG A 30 -11.93 -7.67 3.66
CA ARG A 30 -12.49 -8.97 4.06
C ARG A 30 -13.92 -9.19 3.55
N GLU A 31 -14.76 -8.15 3.55
CA GLU A 31 -16.12 -8.22 3.00
C GLU A 31 -16.11 -8.58 1.52
N GLU A 32 -15.20 -7.99 0.74
CA GLU A 32 -15.08 -8.29 -0.68
C GLU A 32 -14.57 -9.72 -0.92
N VAL A 33 -13.45 -10.10 -0.31
CA VAL A 33 -12.82 -11.41 -0.59
C VAL A 33 -13.65 -12.59 -0.10
N LYS A 34 -14.54 -12.42 0.87
CA LYS A 34 -15.51 -13.44 1.30
C LYS A 34 -16.44 -13.91 0.20
N THR A 35 -16.60 -13.13 -0.86
CA THR A 35 -17.51 -13.48 -1.97
C THR A 35 -16.92 -14.53 -2.90
N PHE A 36 -15.61 -14.82 -2.83
CA PHE A 36 -14.93 -15.74 -3.73
C PHE A 36 -13.85 -16.62 -3.09
N ALA A 37 -13.35 -16.28 -1.90
CA ALA A 37 -12.36 -17.10 -1.20
C ALA A 37 -13.02 -18.30 -0.49
N ASP A 38 -12.24 -19.38 -0.30
CA ASP A 38 -12.70 -20.56 0.46
C ASP A 38 -12.77 -20.26 1.97
N GLU A 39 -11.83 -19.44 2.46
CA GLU A 39 -11.74 -19.06 3.86
C GLU A 39 -11.21 -17.63 3.97
N VAL A 40 -11.70 -16.88 4.96
CA VAL A 40 -11.19 -15.54 5.28
C VAL A 40 -10.98 -15.44 6.79
N THR A 41 -9.74 -15.12 7.17
CA THR A 41 -9.34 -14.96 8.58
C THR A 41 -8.69 -13.61 8.84
N ALA A 42 -8.53 -13.27 10.11
CA ALA A 42 -7.71 -12.14 10.56
C ALA A 42 -6.89 -12.59 11.77
N ASP A 43 -5.70 -12.04 11.93
CA ASP A 43 -4.85 -12.30 13.07
C ASP A 43 -4.87 -11.16 14.10
N VAL A 44 -4.15 -11.36 15.21
CA VAL A 44 -4.06 -10.37 16.30
C VAL A 44 -3.25 -9.13 15.92
N HIS A 45 -2.48 -9.18 14.84
CA HIS A 45 -1.74 -8.04 14.31
C HIS A 45 -2.62 -7.13 13.46
N GLY A 46 -3.79 -7.64 13.02
CA GLY A 46 -4.74 -6.94 12.17
C GLY A 46 -4.68 -7.35 10.69
N ASN A 47 -3.75 -8.24 10.32
CA ASN A 47 -3.67 -8.75 8.96
C ASN A 47 -4.94 -9.50 8.58
N SER A 48 -5.29 -9.46 7.31
CA SER A 48 -6.42 -10.18 6.76
C SER A 48 -5.93 -11.17 5.70
N VAL A 49 -6.39 -12.42 5.78
CA VAL A 49 -5.96 -13.51 4.89
C VAL A 49 -7.16 -14.12 4.19
N ALA A 50 -7.11 -14.19 2.86
CA ALA A 50 -8.06 -14.94 2.04
C ALA A 50 -7.35 -16.15 1.45
N THR A 51 -7.93 -17.33 1.63
CA THR A 51 -7.32 -18.61 1.25
C THR A 51 -8.10 -19.26 0.11
N LEU A 52 -7.38 -19.76 -0.89
CA LEU A 52 -7.88 -20.70 -1.90
C LEU A 52 -7.06 -21.99 -1.87
N ASN A 53 -7.73 -23.14 -1.95
CA ASN A 53 -7.10 -24.45 -2.02
C ASN A 53 -6.10 -24.71 -0.88
N ALA A 54 -6.50 -24.54 0.37
CA ALA A 54 -5.63 -24.61 1.57
C ALA A 54 -4.73 -25.85 1.65
N LYS A 55 -5.14 -26.98 1.03
CA LYS A 55 -4.38 -28.25 1.02
C LYS A 55 -3.37 -28.34 -0.13
N GLY A 56 -3.38 -27.38 -1.05
CA GLY A 56 -2.47 -27.35 -2.21
C GLY A 56 -1.00 -27.17 -1.83
N ARG A 57 -0.13 -27.46 -2.80
CA ARG A 57 1.33 -27.24 -2.71
C ARG A 57 1.86 -26.80 -4.08
N PRO A 58 2.85 -25.87 -4.13
CA PRO A 58 3.40 -25.15 -2.96
C PRO A 58 2.40 -24.17 -2.34
N ARG A 59 2.68 -23.72 -1.11
CA ARG A 59 1.95 -22.63 -0.44
C ARG A 59 2.49 -21.32 -0.96
N LEU A 60 1.67 -20.57 -1.67
CA LEU A 60 1.99 -19.25 -2.20
C LEU A 60 1.35 -18.17 -1.32
N MET A 61 2.16 -17.27 -0.79
CA MET A 61 1.70 -16.03 -0.15
C MET A 61 1.73 -14.90 -1.16
N LEU A 62 0.60 -14.21 -1.32
CA LEU A 62 0.47 -12.95 -2.05
C LEU A 62 0.28 -11.85 -1.01
N ALA A 63 1.14 -10.86 -0.96
CA ALA A 63 1.08 -9.80 0.05
C ALA A 63 1.00 -8.42 -0.59
N GLY A 64 0.18 -7.54 -0.03
CA GLY A 64 0.12 -6.12 -0.32
C GLY A 64 -0.40 -5.40 0.90
N HIS A 65 0.27 -4.30 1.32
CA HIS A 65 -0.12 -3.66 2.55
C HIS A 65 -1.38 -2.80 2.40
N ILE A 66 -2.14 -2.71 3.50
CA ILE A 66 -3.45 -2.07 3.53
C ILE A 66 -3.44 -0.76 4.30
N ASP A 67 -2.38 -0.51 5.06
CA ASP A 67 -2.16 0.77 5.70
C ASP A 67 -1.76 1.86 4.69
N GLU A 68 -1.77 3.06 5.14
CA GLU A 68 -1.33 4.27 4.44
C GLU A 68 -0.56 5.16 5.39
N ILE A 69 0.21 6.10 4.89
CA ILE A 69 0.82 7.16 5.70
C ILE A 69 -0.26 8.06 6.30
N GLY A 70 0.03 8.66 7.45
CA GLY A 70 -0.92 9.51 8.17
C GLY A 70 -0.26 10.45 9.16
N LEU A 71 -1.08 10.97 10.06
CA LEU A 71 -0.66 11.87 11.13
C LEU A 71 -1.21 11.34 12.45
N GLN A 72 -0.54 11.60 13.56
CA GLN A 72 -1.03 11.24 14.89
C GLN A 72 -1.00 12.47 15.82
N VAL A 73 -2.10 12.75 16.48
CA VAL A 73 -2.21 13.85 17.46
C VAL A 73 -1.31 13.56 18.65
N THR A 74 -0.38 14.49 18.93
CA THR A 74 0.58 14.36 20.03
C THR A 74 0.27 15.29 21.20
N HIS A 75 -0.39 16.43 20.94
CA HIS A 75 -0.72 17.41 21.95
C HIS A 75 -1.95 18.24 21.52
N ILE A 76 -2.68 18.76 22.51
CA ILE A 76 -3.79 19.72 22.33
C ILE A 76 -3.52 20.88 23.27
N ASP A 77 -3.40 22.11 22.73
CA ASP A 77 -3.14 23.30 23.51
C ASP A 77 -4.41 23.88 24.16
N ASP A 78 -4.25 24.91 24.96
CA ASP A 78 -5.35 25.50 25.72
C ASP A 78 -6.36 26.24 24.81
N GLU A 79 -5.94 26.66 23.62
CA GLU A 79 -6.74 27.28 22.58
C GLU A 79 -7.45 26.27 21.68
N GLY A 80 -7.19 24.97 21.86
CA GLY A 80 -7.84 23.88 21.13
C GLY A 80 -7.17 23.45 19.81
N TYR A 81 -5.98 23.95 19.50
CA TYR A 81 -5.20 23.49 18.35
C TYR A 81 -4.53 22.15 18.65
N LEU A 82 -4.45 21.30 17.62
CA LEU A 82 -3.86 19.97 17.72
C LEU A 82 -2.48 19.97 17.09
N TYR A 83 -1.47 19.55 17.84
CA TYR A 83 -0.13 19.26 17.31
C TYR A 83 -0.02 17.79 16.99
N PHE A 84 0.80 17.43 16.00
CA PHE A 84 0.85 16.08 15.46
C PHE A 84 2.27 15.67 15.06
N ALA A 85 2.46 14.37 14.94
CA ALA A 85 3.63 13.73 14.35
C ALA A 85 3.22 12.95 13.10
N ALA A 86 4.20 12.64 12.24
CA ALA A 86 4.00 11.79 11.09
C ALA A 86 3.83 10.31 11.49
N ILE A 87 2.93 9.62 10.80
CA ILE A 87 2.91 8.17 10.64
C ILE A 87 3.43 7.91 9.23
N GLY A 88 4.58 7.19 9.12
CA GLY A 88 5.26 7.01 7.83
C GLY A 88 6.01 8.24 7.34
N GLY A 89 6.40 8.22 6.07
CA GLY A 89 7.28 9.22 5.46
C GLY A 89 6.51 10.35 4.76
N TRP A 90 6.63 11.59 5.26
CA TRP A 90 5.99 12.77 4.67
C TRP A 90 6.98 13.83 4.20
N ASP A 91 6.70 14.44 3.04
CA ASP A 91 7.20 15.77 2.72
C ASP A 91 6.30 16.81 3.42
N PRO A 92 6.81 17.58 4.41
CA PRO A 92 5.99 18.58 5.12
C PRO A 92 5.37 19.64 4.22
N GLN A 93 5.93 19.87 3.03
CA GLN A 93 5.44 20.88 2.10
C GLN A 93 4.07 20.53 1.52
N VAL A 94 3.76 19.24 1.37
CA VAL A 94 2.45 18.81 0.84
C VAL A 94 1.35 18.85 1.90
N LEU A 95 1.69 19.04 3.18
CA LEU A 95 0.73 19.08 4.29
C LEU A 95 0.05 20.44 4.47
N VAL A 96 0.78 21.52 4.16
CA VAL A 96 0.32 22.89 4.45
C VAL A 96 -0.98 23.22 3.73
N GLY A 97 -1.99 23.65 4.49
CA GLY A 97 -3.31 24.05 3.94
C GLY A 97 -4.23 22.90 3.57
N GLN A 98 -3.82 21.64 3.81
CA GLN A 98 -4.66 20.48 3.52
C GLN A 98 -5.75 20.31 4.58
N ARG A 99 -6.89 19.76 4.13
CA ARG A 99 -7.92 19.25 5.05
C ARG A 99 -7.56 17.85 5.51
N VAL A 100 -7.97 17.50 6.71
CA VAL A 100 -7.76 16.19 7.31
C VAL A 100 -9.06 15.61 7.87
N VAL A 101 -9.10 14.30 7.95
CA VAL A 101 -10.10 13.53 8.68
C VAL A 101 -9.39 12.83 9.83
N ILE A 102 -9.71 13.22 11.07
CA ILE A 102 -9.20 12.61 12.29
C ILE A 102 -10.14 11.47 12.69
N LEU A 103 -9.57 10.33 13.02
CA LEU A 103 -10.31 9.14 13.49
C LEU A 103 -10.67 9.30 14.98
N GLY A 104 -11.58 10.20 15.26
CA GLY A 104 -12.04 10.48 16.62
C GLY A 104 -12.83 9.33 17.26
N PRO A 105 -12.95 9.29 18.60
CA PRO A 105 -13.49 8.14 19.33
C PRO A 105 -14.99 7.90 19.10
N LYS A 106 -15.74 8.92 18.70
CA LYS A 106 -17.19 8.83 18.46
C LYS A 106 -17.51 8.82 16.95
N GLN A 107 -16.85 9.66 16.22
CA GLN A 107 -17.04 9.85 14.78
C GLN A 107 -15.81 10.54 14.17
N PRO A 108 -15.61 10.45 12.85
CA PRO A 108 -14.57 11.22 12.17
C PRO A 108 -14.75 12.73 12.41
N VAL A 109 -13.63 13.43 12.59
CA VAL A 109 -13.58 14.88 12.82
C VAL A 109 -12.81 15.55 11.70
N SER A 110 -13.41 16.53 11.04
CA SER A 110 -12.72 17.32 10.02
C SER A 110 -11.83 18.38 10.66
N GLY A 111 -10.67 18.62 10.05
CA GLY A 111 -9.74 19.66 10.45
C GLY A 111 -8.98 20.24 9.26
N VAL A 112 -8.23 21.29 9.51
CA VAL A 112 -7.36 21.96 8.52
C VAL A 112 -5.95 22.08 9.09
N ILE A 113 -4.93 21.71 8.30
CA ILE A 113 -3.55 21.89 8.67
C ILE A 113 -3.17 23.36 8.47
N GLY A 114 -2.93 24.05 9.57
CA GLY A 114 -2.55 25.47 9.62
C GLY A 114 -1.05 25.66 9.72
N LYS A 115 -0.64 26.85 9.28
CA LYS A 115 0.70 27.38 9.38
C LYS A 115 0.60 28.91 9.47
N GLN A 116 1.62 29.58 10.02
CA GLN A 116 1.70 31.05 10.01
C GLN A 116 1.55 31.59 8.57
N ALA A 117 0.65 32.55 8.39
CA ALA A 117 0.40 33.18 7.09
C ALA A 117 1.65 33.88 6.55
N VAL A 118 1.91 33.77 5.26
CA VAL A 118 3.11 34.35 4.61
C VAL A 118 3.29 35.84 4.88
N HIS A 119 2.19 36.59 4.97
CA HIS A 119 2.21 38.04 5.26
C HIS A 119 2.67 38.39 6.67
N LEU A 120 2.71 37.42 7.59
CA LEU A 120 3.15 37.60 8.98
C LEU A 120 4.54 37.02 9.23
N MET A 121 5.14 36.37 8.21
CA MET A 121 6.47 35.77 8.30
C MET A 121 7.57 36.80 8.04
N LYS A 122 8.72 36.61 8.68
CA LYS A 122 9.94 37.37 8.33
C LYS A 122 10.47 36.87 6.98
N LYS A 123 11.16 37.77 6.25
CA LYS A 123 11.68 37.45 4.92
C LYS A 123 12.59 36.21 4.90
N GLU A 124 13.40 36.03 5.96
CA GLU A 124 14.32 34.90 6.11
C GLU A 124 13.62 33.57 6.40
N GLU A 125 12.32 33.61 6.73
CA GLU A 125 11.49 32.43 7.04
C GLU A 125 10.69 31.95 5.80
N MET A 126 10.43 32.88 4.86
CA MET A 126 9.61 32.59 3.68
C MET A 126 10.22 31.52 2.77
N ASP A 127 11.56 31.47 2.67
CA ASP A 127 12.30 30.55 1.81
C ASP A 127 12.62 29.21 2.50
N LYS A 128 12.24 29.06 3.78
CA LYS A 128 12.49 27.82 4.53
C LYS A 128 11.36 26.82 4.32
N VAL A 129 11.75 25.56 4.13
CA VAL A 129 10.81 24.43 4.16
C VAL A 129 10.21 24.34 5.57
N SER A 130 8.88 24.30 5.64
CA SER A 130 8.17 24.09 6.92
C SER A 130 8.50 22.71 7.49
N LYS A 131 8.69 22.65 8.81
CA LYS A 131 8.79 21.38 9.53
C LYS A 131 7.41 21.00 10.04
N ILE A 132 7.18 19.70 10.29
CA ILE A 132 5.93 19.22 10.90
C ILE A 132 5.69 19.90 12.26
N SER A 133 6.76 20.16 13.04
CA SER A 133 6.69 20.90 14.32
C SER A 133 6.18 22.34 14.22
N ASP A 134 6.15 22.91 13.02
CA ASP A 134 5.70 24.29 12.77
C ASP A 134 4.22 24.33 12.34
N LEU A 135 3.56 23.17 12.27
CA LEU A 135 2.19 23.00 11.81
C LEU A 135 1.27 22.58 12.96
N TRP A 136 0.00 22.88 12.80
CA TRP A 136 -1.07 22.44 13.70
C TRP A 136 -2.31 22.04 12.91
N ILE A 137 -3.22 21.29 13.52
CA ILE A 137 -4.55 21.03 12.97
C ILE A 137 -5.55 21.87 13.75
N ASP A 138 -6.35 22.63 13.02
CA ASP A 138 -7.49 23.38 13.52
C ASP A 138 -8.78 22.59 13.25
N VAL A 139 -9.52 22.27 14.32
CA VAL A 139 -10.82 21.56 14.27
C VAL A 139 -11.99 22.48 14.60
N GLY A 140 -11.75 23.81 14.66
CA GLY A 140 -12.74 24.83 15.00
C GLY A 140 -13.16 24.81 16.47
N ALA A 141 -12.35 24.23 17.36
CA ALA A 141 -12.56 24.31 18.81
C ALA A 141 -12.05 25.66 19.36
N ALA A 142 -12.77 26.23 20.30
CA ALA A 142 -12.40 27.47 20.97
C ALA A 142 -11.53 27.24 22.22
N THR A 143 -11.51 26.03 22.73
CA THR A 143 -10.77 25.63 23.94
C THR A 143 -10.32 24.18 23.86
N LYS A 144 -9.31 23.86 24.68
CA LYS A 144 -8.87 22.47 24.90
C LYS A 144 -10.01 21.53 25.28
N ALA A 145 -10.89 21.98 26.16
CA ALA A 145 -12.02 21.16 26.63
C ALA A 145 -12.95 20.80 25.48
N GLU A 146 -13.26 21.74 24.59
CA GLU A 146 -14.08 21.49 23.40
C GLU A 146 -13.40 20.57 22.40
N ALA A 147 -12.09 20.73 22.17
CA ALA A 147 -11.31 19.82 21.32
C ALA A 147 -11.33 18.37 21.86
N LEU A 148 -11.15 18.21 23.19
CA LEU A 148 -11.14 16.90 23.86
C LEU A 148 -12.49 16.16 23.84
N GLU A 149 -13.61 16.84 23.59
CA GLU A 149 -14.91 16.18 23.37
C GLU A 149 -14.94 15.36 22.09
N ARG A 150 -14.10 15.70 21.12
CA ARG A 150 -14.09 15.19 19.74
C ARG A 150 -12.84 14.39 19.40
N VAL A 151 -11.67 14.80 19.92
CA VAL A 151 -10.35 14.25 19.56
C VAL A 151 -9.54 14.00 20.83
N ARG A 152 -8.71 12.95 20.81
CA ARG A 152 -7.80 12.59 21.90
C ARG A 152 -6.36 12.60 21.40
N VAL A 153 -5.42 12.81 22.30
CA VAL A 153 -4.00 12.52 22.04
C VAL A 153 -3.88 11.03 21.70
N GLY A 154 -3.17 10.75 20.61
CA GLY A 154 -3.04 9.41 20.04
C GLY A 154 -4.03 9.09 18.90
N ASP A 155 -5.07 9.89 18.67
CA ASP A 155 -5.94 9.70 17.52
C ASP A 155 -5.16 9.97 16.22
N ALA A 156 -5.41 9.14 15.20
CA ALA A 156 -4.79 9.27 13.91
C ALA A 156 -5.61 10.11 12.94
N ALA A 157 -4.97 10.69 11.95
CA ALA A 157 -5.61 11.43 10.87
C ALA A 157 -5.01 11.08 9.51
N VAL A 158 -5.84 11.23 8.48
CA VAL A 158 -5.42 11.16 7.07
C VAL A 158 -5.80 12.45 6.36
N LEU A 159 -5.17 12.73 5.21
CA LEU A 159 -5.59 13.85 4.37
C LEU A 159 -6.99 13.57 3.77
N ASP A 160 -7.84 14.59 3.73
CA ASP A 160 -9.18 14.52 3.14
C ASP A 160 -9.09 14.68 1.61
N ALA A 161 -8.65 13.60 0.95
CA ALA A 161 -8.45 13.53 -0.49
C ALA A 161 -9.13 12.26 -1.03
N ALA A 162 -10.38 12.40 -1.44
CA ALA A 162 -11.17 11.31 -2.01
C ALA A 162 -10.64 10.92 -3.40
N VAL A 163 -10.88 9.65 -3.77
CA VAL A 163 -10.52 9.11 -5.07
C VAL A 163 -11.16 9.88 -6.22
N ARG A 164 -10.40 10.11 -7.29
CA ARG A 164 -10.83 10.77 -8.52
C ARG A 164 -10.40 9.97 -9.74
N GLU A 165 -11.29 9.91 -10.72
CA GLU A 165 -10.96 9.40 -12.05
C GLU A 165 -10.50 10.56 -12.95
N PHE A 166 -9.36 10.35 -13.61
CA PHE A 166 -8.77 11.29 -14.56
C PHE A 166 -8.82 10.70 -15.98
N PRO A 167 -8.68 11.54 -17.02
CA PRO A 167 -8.59 11.08 -18.42
C PRO A 167 -7.53 9.97 -18.59
N ASN A 168 -7.66 9.20 -19.65
CA ASN A 168 -6.79 8.07 -19.98
C ASN A 168 -6.77 6.97 -18.91
N ARG A 169 -7.93 6.72 -18.28
CA ARG A 169 -8.10 5.68 -17.26
C ARG A 169 -7.08 5.79 -16.13
N ARG A 170 -6.86 7.01 -15.61
CA ARG A 170 -6.02 7.25 -14.44
C ARG A 170 -6.89 7.36 -13.20
N ILE A 171 -6.39 6.85 -12.09
CA ILE A 171 -6.99 7.00 -10.76
C ILE A 171 -6.02 7.83 -9.93
N VAL A 172 -6.57 8.83 -9.25
CA VAL A 172 -5.86 9.70 -8.33
C VAL A 172 -6.49 9.57 -6.96
N SER A 173 -5.69 9.33 -5.95
CA SER A 173 -6.12 9.21 -4.55
C SER A 173 -4.93 9.38 -3.61
N ARG A 174 -5.20 9.65 -2.33
CA ARG A 174 -4.29 9.24 -1.27
C ARG A 174 -4.31 7.70 -1.17
N SER A 175 -3.40 7.09 -0.47
CA SER A 175 -3.40 5.66 -0.16
C SER A 175 -3.31 4.69 -1.38
N ILE A 176 -2.96 5.19 -2.57
CA ILE A 176 -2.59 4.30 -3.67
C ILE A 176 -1.43 3.41 -3.20
N ASP A 177 -0.46 4.00 -2.54
CA ASP A 177 0.53 3.34 -1.71
C ASP A 177 -0.10 2.90 -0.37
N ASN A 178 -0.32 1.57 -0.10
CA ASN A 178 -0.28 0.52 -1.13
C ASN A 178 -1.61 -0.26 -1.15
N ARG A 179 -2.72 0.44 -1.01
CA ARG A 179 -4.03 -0.21 -1.12
C ARG A 179 -4.28 -0.82 -2.48
N ILE A 180 -3.55 -0.37 -3.52
CA ILE A 180 -3.60 -1.06 -4.79
C ILE A 180 -2.95 -2.44 -4.70
N GLY A 181 -1.90 -2.63 -3.90
CA GLY A 181 -1.32 -3.94 -3.64
C GLY A 181 -2.32 -4.86 -2.94
N ALA A 182 -2.95 -4.38 -1.86
CA ALA A 182 -4.02 -5.13 -1.19
C ALA A 182 -5.21 -5.42 -2.14
N TYR A 183 -5.60 -4.48 -3.01
CA TYR A 183 -6.57 -4.70 -4.07
C TYR A 183 -6.13 -5.77 -5.07
N LEU A 184 -4.88 -5.71 -5.52
CA LEU A 184 -4.35 -6.61 -6.55
C LEU A 184 -4.22 -8.05 -6.08
N VAL A 185 -3.85 -8.29 -4.82
CA VAL A 185 -3.84 -9.65 -4.27
C VAL A 185 -5.26 -10.20 -4.12
N ALA A 186 -6.26 -9.38 -3.80
CA ALA A 186 -7.67 -9.74 -3.81
C ALA A 186 -8.17 -10.04 -5.23
N GLU A 187 -7.86 -9.18 -6.20
CA GLU A 187 -8.29 -9.32 -7.60
C GLU A 187 -7.65 -10.54 -8.27
N ALA A 188 -6.36 -10.80 -8.04
CA ALA A 188 -5.71 -12.03 -8.49
C ALA A 188 -6.37 -13.27 -7.89
N THR A 189 -6.75 -13.22 -6.61
CA THR A 189 -7.48 -14.30 -5.93
C THR A 189 -8.86 -14.49 -6.54
N ARG A 190 -9.57 -13.40 -6.89
CA ARG A 190 -10.88 -13.48 -7.60
C ARG A 190 -10.74 -14.14 -8.97
N ILE A 191 -9.70 -13.81 -9.73
CA ILE A 191 -9.40 -14.47 -11.02
C ILE A 191 -9.14 -15.97 -10.80
N LEU A 192 -8.33 -16.30 -9.79
CA LEU A 192 -8.00 -17.69 -9.44
C LEU A 192 -9.19 -18.47 -8.89
N ALA A 193 -10.17 -17.83 -8.27
CA ALA A 193 -11.39 -18.50 -7.82
C ALA A 193 -12.26 -18.97 -8.98
N GLN A 194 -12.22 -18.27 -10.12
CA GLN A 194 -12.94 -18.65 -11.35
C GLN A 194 -12.22 -19.75 -12.15
N ASP A 195 -10.88 -19.76 -12.09
CA ASP A 195 -10.02 -20.73 -12.77
C ASP A 195 -8.87 -21.11 -11.82
N ARG A 196 -9.18 -22.11 -10.98
CA ARG A 196 -8.35 -22.47 -9.82
C ARG A 196 -6.97 -22.98 -10.19
N PRO A 197 -5.95 -22.65 -9.41
CA PRO A 197 -4.62 -23.24 -9.58
C PRO A 197 -4.72 -24.75 -9.32
N LYS A 198 -4.12 -25.54 -10.20
CA LYS A 198 -4.20 -27.01 -10.14
C LYS A 198 -3.53 -27.57 -8.87
N HIS A 199 -2.46 -26.93 -8.42
CA HIS A 199 -1.59 -27.46 -7.38
C HIS A 199 -1.47 -26.53 -6.16
N ALA A 200 -1.16 -25.26 -6.37
CA ALA A 200 -0.81 -24.33 -5.30
C ALA A 200 -1.97 -24.03 -4.34
N ALA A 201 -1.65 -23.92 -3.05
CA ALA A 201 -2.48 -23.17 -2.11
C ALA A 201 -2.14 -21.69 -2.21
N VAL A 202 -3.15 -20.83 -2.25
CA VAL A 202 -2.97 -19.37 -2.35
C VAL A 202 -3.47 -18.70 -1.09
N PHE A 203 -2.63 -17.88 -0.49
CA PHE A 203 -2.91 -17.07 0.69
C PHE A 203 -2.73 -15.61 0.30
N ALA A 204 -3.81 -14.93 -0.04
CA ALA A 204 -3.78 -13.49 -0.28
C ALA A 204 -3.87 -12.74 1.05
N VAL A 205 -2.94 -11.85 1.29
CA VAL A 205 -2.76 -11.16 2.56
C VAL A 205 -2.81 -9.65 2.34
N ALA A 206 -3.74 -9.00 3.04
CA ALA A 206 -3.69 -7.57 3.26
C ALA A 206 -2.89 -7.34 4.56
N THR A 207 -1.64 -6.95 4.43
CA THR A 207 -0.69 -6.77 5.54
C THR A 207 -0.88 -5.41 6.20
N THR A 208 -0.45 -5.27 7.46
CA THR A 208 -0.59 -4.04 8.25
C THR A 208 0.77 -3.47 8.64
N ARG A 209 0.85 -2.14 8.86
CA ARG A 209 2.02 -1.43 9.42
C ARG A 209 3.29 -1.52 8.57
N GLU A 210 3.15 -1.55 7.26
CA GLU A 210 4.30 -1.52 6.35
C GLU A 210 4.99 -0.16 6.41
N GLU A 211 4.24 0.92 6.35
CA GLU A 211 4.71 2.31 6.27
C GLU A 211 5.55 2.79 7.47
N ILE A 212 5.45 2.09 8.58
CA ILE A 212 6.31 2.32 9.75
C ILE A 212 7.42 1.27 9.88
N ALA A 213 7.40 0.23 9.04
CA ALA A 213 8.38 -0.83 8.73
C ALA A 213 9.20 -1.39 9.90
N TRP A 214 8.85 -1.09 11.15
CA TRP A 214 9.58 -1.58 12.29
C TRP A 214 9.49 -3.10 12.39
N MET A 215 10.65 -3.76 12.22
CA MET A 215 10.77 -5.24 12.32
C MET A 215 9.91 -6.02 11.31
N GLY A 216 9.43 -5.38 10.24
CA GLY A 216 8.70 -6.02 9.15
C GLY A 216 7.19 -6.15 9.37
N GLY A 217 6.60 -5.44 10.32
CA GLY A 217 5.16 -5.27 10.45
C GLY A 217 4.32 -6.53 10.33
N GLY A 218 3.17 -6.41 9.69
CA GLY A 218 2.23 -7.50 9.43
C GLY A 218 2.73 -8.53 8.42
N ALA A 219 3.61 -8.14 7.51
CA ALA A 219 4.18 -9.04 6.52
C ALA A 219 4.96 -10.18 7.16
N ARG A 220 5.81 -9.86 8.13
CA ARG A 220 6.59 -10.86 8.87
C ARG A 220 5.71 -11.79 9.69
N THR A 221 4.72 -11.25 10.41
CA THR A 221 3.83 -12.08 11.24
C THR A 221 2.96 -12.99 10.39
N SER A 222 2.48 -12.52 9.23
CA SER A 222 1.74 -13.33 8.26
C SER A 222 2.62 -14.42 7.65
N ALA A 223 3.87 -14.10 7.27
CA ALA A 223 4.81 -15.08 6.73
C ALA A 223 5.08 -16.22 7.73
N VAL A 224 5.26 -15.88 9.01
CA VAL A 224 5.45 -16.89 10.08
C VAL A 224 4.18 -17.74 10.27
N GLY A 225 2.99 -17.13 10.30
CA GLY A 225 1.73 -17.85 10.49
C GLY A 225 1.35 -18.75 9.31
N ILE A 226 1.63 -18.31 8.08
CA ILE A 226 1.32 -19.04 6.85
C ILE A 226 2.38 -20.11 6.55
N ASP A 227 3.65 -19.89 6.88
CA ASP A 227 4.80 -20.73 6.49
C ASP A 227 4.80 -21.03 4.97
N PRO A 228 4.87 -20.00 4.09
CA PRO A 228 4.79 -20.19 2.65
C PRO A 228 6.10 -20.75 2.08
N GLN A 229 6.00 -21.47 0.97
CA GLN A 229 7.14 -21.99 0.21
C GLN A 229 7.65 -20.97 -0.83
N VAL A 230 6.82 -20.00 -1.16
CA VAL A 230 7.12 -18.88 -2.06
C VAL A 230 6.19 -17.71 -1.77
N ALA A 231 6.67 -16.48 -1.97
CA ALA A 231 5.86 -15.28 -1.83
C ALA A 231 5.99 -14.36 -3.05
N LEU A 232 4.91 -13.67 -3.37
CA LEU A 232 4.89 -12.47 -4.21
C LEU A 232 4.40 -11.30 -3.38
N VAL A 233 5.18 -10.24 -3.36
CA VAL A 233 4.78 -8.95 -2.80
C VAL A 233 4.36 -8.04 -3.94
N VAL A 234 3.27 -7.32 -3.72
CA VAL A 234 2.75 -6.32 -4.64
C VAL A 234 2.85 -4.97 -3.97
N ASP A 235 3.54 -4.05 -4.61
CA ASP A 235 3.75 -2.71 -4.10
C ASP A 235 3.69 -1.66 -5.21
N VAL A 236 3.92 -0.40 -4.90
CA VAL A 236 4.13 0.66 -5.89
C VAL A 236 5.61 0.88 -6.14
N THR A 237 5.92 1.54 -7.23
CA THR A 237 7.25 2.10 -7.48
C THR A 237 7.13 3.43 -8.22
N HIS A 238 8.18 4.25 -8.18
CA HIS A 238 8.18 5.55 -8.83
C HIS A 238 8.01 5.43 -10.34
N ALA A 239 6.91 5.95 -10.88
CA ALA A 239 6.81 6.22 -12.31
C ALA A 239 7.84 7.29 -12.69
N THR A 240 8.44 7.16 -13.87
CA THR A 240 9.52 8.06 -14.34
C THR A 240 9.12 8.83 -15.60
N ASP A 241 7.83 8.98 -15.83
CA ASP A 241 7.26 9.65 -16.99
C ASP A 241 6.65 11.02 -16.64
N TYR A 242 7.27 11.73 -15.69
CA TYR A 242 6.92 13.11 -15.29
C TYR A 242 8.14 14.04 -15.41
N PRO A 243 7.94 15.38 -15.48
CA PRO A 243 9.03 16.33 -15.57
C PRO A 243 10.02 16.23 -14.39
N GLY A 244 11.32 16.16 -14.69
CA GLY A 244 12.39 16.07 -13.69
C GLY A 244 12.71 14.64 -13.20
N ALA A 245 12.05 13.61 -13.70
CA ALA A 245 12.36 12.23 -13.32
C ALA A 245 13.74 11.78 -13.80
N GLU A 246 14.58 11.27 -12.90
CA GLU A 246 15.92 10.78 -13.20
C GLU A 246 15.91 9.29 -13.58
N LYS A 247 15.64 8.99 -14.85
CA LYS A 247 15.60 7.61 -15.39
C LYS A 247 16.88 6.81 -15.16
N LYS A 248 18.04 7.47 -15.14
CA LYS A 248 19.34 6.82 -14.89
C LYS A 248 19.42 6.20 -13.48
N ARG A 249 18.69 6.76 -12.53
CA ARG A 249 18.67 6.32 -11.13
C ARG A 249 17.52 5.34 -10.84
N ALA A 250 16.33 5.66 -11.32
CA ALA A 250 15.09 4.96 -10.96
C ALA A 250 14.65 3.89 -11.98
N GLY A 251 15.25 3.84 -13.17
CA GLY A 251 14.77 3.02 -14.28
C GLY A 251 13.80 3.78 -15.20
N GLU A 252 13.18 3.08 -16.12
CA GLU A 252 12.18 3.66 -17.03
C GLU A 252 10.84 2.96 -16.86
N HIS A 253 9.98 3.54 -16.03
CA HIS A 253 8.67 3.02 -15.66
C HIS A 253 7.60 4.06 -15.97
N LYS A 254 6.64 3.73 -16.85
CA LYS A 254 5.59 4.65 -17.32
C LYS A 254 4.22 4.18 -16.85
N LEU A 255 3.34 5.13 -16.55
CA LEU A 255 1.92 4.80 -16.36
C LEU A 255 1.34 4.19 -17.64
N GLY A 256 0.74 3.01 -17.53
CA GLY A 256 0.25 2.22 -18.65
C GLY A 256 1.34 1.32 -19.28
N GLY A 257 2.55 1.29 -18.72
CA GLY A 257 3.66 0.47 -19.17
C GLY A 257 3.63 -1.00 -18.72
N GLY A 258 2.70 -1.35 -17.83
CA GLY A 258 2.58 -2.68 -17.24
C GLY A 258 3.27 -2.78 -15.87
N PRO A 259 3.26 -3.97 -15.25
CA PRO A 259 3.95 -4.20 -13.98
C PRO A 259 5.46 -3.98 -14.11
N VAL A 260 6.07 -3.62 -13.00
CA VAL A 260 7.52 -3.50 -12.81
C VAL A 260 8.01 -4.69 -12.01
N LEU A 261 8.93 -5.47 -12.59
CA LEU A 261 9.50 -6.65 -11.93
C LEU A 261 10.82 -6.28 -11.30
N SER A 262 10.95 -6.46 -9.98
CA SER A 262 12.20 -6.19 -9.28
C SER A 262 13.21 -7.31 -9.47
N ARG A 263 14.45 -6.94 -9.81
CA ARG A 263 15.60 -7.85 -9.91
C ARG A 263 16.73 -7.33 -9.05
N GLY A 264 17.19 -8.11 -8.11
CA GLY A 264 18.26 -7.64 -7.24
C GLY A 264 18.55 -8.51 -6.04
N SER A 265 19.21 -7.90 -5.05
CA SER A 265 19.80 -8.59 -3.91
C SER A 265 18.78 -9.13 -2.90
N ALA A 266 17.63 -8.48 -2.77
CA ALA A 266 16.59 -8.83 -1.79
C ALA A 266 15.41 -9.59 -2.41
N VAL A 267 15.53 -10.08 -3.65
CA VAL A 267 14.50 -10.87 -4.34
C VAL A 267 15.07 -12.17 -4.89
N SER A 268 14.23 -13.20 -4.95
CA SER A 268 14.65 -14.50 -5.47
C SER A 268 14.87 -14.43 -6.99
N PRO A 269 16.07 -14.78 -7.50
CA PRO A 269 16.31 -14.82 -8.94
C PRO A 269 15.42 -15.84 -9.66
N VAL A 270 15.09 -16.96 -9.00
CA VAL A 270 14.21 -17.97 -9.57
C VAL A 270 12.80 -17.44 -9.74
N VAL A 271 12.25 -16.76 -8.72
CA VAL A 271 10.91 -16.17 -8.79
C VAL A 271 10.86 -15.06 -9.84
N PHE A 272 11.92 -14.23 -9.94
CA PHE A 272 12.02 -13.21 -10.98
C PHE A 272 11.93 -13.82 -12.39
N GLU A 273 12.73 -14.84 -12.70
CA GLU A 273 12.70 -15.50 -14.01
C GLU A 273 11.35 -16.16 -14.31
N MET A 274 10.70 -16.74 -13.31
CA MET A 274 9.34 -17.29 -13.44
C MET A 274 8.31 -16.19 -13.75
N LEU A 275 8.42 -15.02 -13.13
CA LEU A 275 7.56 -13.86 -13.43
C LEU A 275 7.75 -13.36 -14.86
N VAL A 276 9.01 -13.27 -15.33
CA VAL A 276 9.33 -12.93 -16.71
C VAL A 276 8.69 -13.91 -17.68
N GLN A 277 8.87 -15.22 -17.47
CA GLN A 277 8.26 -16.26 -18.32
C GLN A 277 6.74 -16.17 -18.32
N CYS A 278 6.12 -15.85 -17.17
CA CYS A 278 4.67 -15.66 -17.10
C CYS A 278 4.23 -14.42 -17.88
N ALA A 279 4.94 -13.29 -17.77
CA ALA A 279 4.63 -12.07 -18.51
C ALA A 279 4.73 -12.28 -20.02
N GLU A 280 5.78 -12.95 -20.50
CA GLU A 280 5.98 -13.27 -21.89
C GLU A 280 4.89 -14.20 -22.45
N ARG A 281 4.57 -15.28 -21.71
CA ARG A 281 3.50 -16.23 -22.10
C ARG A 281 2.14 -15.57 -22.20
N GLU A 282 1.83 -14.66 -21.25
CA GLU A 282 0.57 -13.90 -21.22
C GLU A 282 0.60 -12.67 -22.13
N GLN A 283 1.71 -12.41 -22.83
CA GLN A 283 1.93 -11.24 -23.70
C GLN A 283 1.68 -9.92 -22.98
N LEU A 284 2.11 -9.84 -21.71
CA LEU A 284 1.99 -8.64 -20.90
C LEU A 284 3.25 -7.78 -21.05
N PRO A 285 3.11 -6.47 -21.33
CA PRO A 285 4.24 -5.57 -21.23
C PRO A 285 4.68 -5.46 -19.77
N TYR A 286 5.98 -5.37 -19.56
CA TYR A 286 6.58 -5.16 -18.23
C TYR A 286 7.86 -4.32 -18.36
N SER A 287 8.32 -3.80 -17.23
CA SER A 287 9.66 -3.23 -17.12
C SER A 287 10.41 -3.86 -15.95
N VAL A 288 11.72 -3.69 -15.91
CA VAL A 288 12.57 -4.28 -14.85
C VAL A 288 13.20 -3.16 -14.04
N GLN A 289 13.06 -3.26 -12.71
CA GLN A 289 13.71 -2.37 -11.75
C GLN A 289 14.86 -3.09 -11.06
N ALA A 290 16.03 -2.47 -11.04
CA ALA A 290 17.16 -2.97 -10.27
C ALA A 290 16.97 -2.65 -8.77
N ALA A 291 17.14 -3.67 -7.92
CA ALA A 291 17.09 -3.56 -6.45
C ALA A 291 18.43 -4.04 -5.85
N PRO A 292 19.48 -3.18 -5.84
CA PRO A 292 20.83 -3.58 -5.44
C PRO A 292 20.99 -3.77 -3.92
N ARG A 293 20.01 -3.36 -3.14
CA ARG A 293 19.94 -3.48 -1.67
C ARG A 293 18.57 -4.03 -1.26
N ASP A 294 18.02 -3.48 -0.17
CA ASP A 294 16.64 -3.61 0.25
C ASP A 294 15.68 -3.05 -0.82
N THR A 295 14.45 -3.48 -0.75
CA THR A 295 13.37 -3.03 -1.66
C THR A 295 12.57 -1.88 -1.06
N GLY A 296 12.62 -1.71 0.28
CA GLY A 296 11.78 -0.78 1.02
C GLY A 296 10.31 -1.17 1.01
N THR A 297 10.01 -2.48 0.96
CA THR A 297 8.66 -3.04 0.92
C THR A 297 8.53 -4.25 1.84
N ASP A 298 7.33 -4.78 1.98
CA ASP A 298 7.06 -6.05 2.67
C ASP A 298 7.93 -7.23 2.18
N ALA A 299 8.51 -7.15 0.98
CA ALA A 299 9.37 -8.20 0.44
C ALA A 299 10.61 -8.44 1.32
N ASP A 300 11.19 -7.39 1.89
CA ASP A 300 12.38 -7.48 2.74
C ASP A 300 12.09 -8.25 4.04
N ALA A 301 10.90 -8.04 4.59
CA ALA A 301 10.46 -8.72 5.81
C ALA A 301 10.11 -10.19 5.56
N ILE A 302 9.45 -10.49 4.44
CA ILE A 302 9.05 -11.85 4.07
C ILE A 302 10.28 -12.68 3.65
N TYR A 303 11.15 -12.12 2.82
CA TYR A 303 12.37 -12.79 2.36
C TYR A 303 13.24 -13.30 3.50
N ASN A 304 13.34 -12.51 4.57
CA ASN A 304 14.15 -12.84 5.77
C ASN A 304 13.36 -13.57 6.87
N ALA A 305 12.10 -13.95 6.63
CA ALA A 305 11.30 -14.68 7.61
C ALA A 305 11.64 -16.17 7.62
N LEU A 306 11.42 -16.82 8.78
CA LEU A 306 11.62 -18.27 8.98
C LEU A 306 13.06 -18.70 8.60
N ARG A 307 13.18 -19.59 7.62
CA ARG A 307 14.45 -20.10 7.06
C ARG A 307 14.82 -19.46 5.71
N GLY A 308 14.22 -18.31 5.42
CA GLY A 308 14.26 -17.66 4.11
C GLY A 308 13.10 -18.13 3.23
N ILE A 309 12.34 -17.17 2.68
CA ILE A 309 11.23 -17.44 1.77
C ILE A 309 11.59 -16.86 0.40
N PRO A 310 11.64 -17.68 -0.67
CA PRO A 310 11.86 -17.18 -2.02
C PRO A 310 10.76 -16.15 -2.36
N THR A 311 11.14 -14.88 -2.45
CA THR A 311 10.19 -13.77 -2.60
C THR A 311 10.44 -13.04 -3.91
N GLY A 312 9.39 -12.76 -4.66
CA GLY A 312 9.37 -11.85 -5.80
C GLY A 312 8.62 -10.57 -5.45
N LEU A 313 9.03 -9.46 -6.08
CA LEU A 313 8.35 -8.18 -5.96
C LEU A 313 7.85 -7.73 -7.33
N VAL A 314 6.55 -7.43 -7.39
CA VAL A 314 5.85 -6.90 -8.57
C VAL A 314 5.28 -5.54 -8.19
N SER A 315 5.76 -4.48 -8.81
CA SER A 315 5.34 -3.13 -8.48
C SER A 315 4.47 -2.50 -9.58
N VAL A 316 3.64 -1.54 -9.17
CA VAL A 316 2.84 -0.72 -10.09
C VAL A 316 3.45 0.67 -10.17
N PRO A 317 3.68 1.23 -11.39
CA PRO A 317 4.15 2.60 -11.51
C PRO A 317 3.18 3.58 -10.87
N ASN A 318 3.66 4.38 -9.92
CA ASN A 318 2.91 5.39 -9.17
C ASN A 318 3.61 6.75 -9.31
N ARG A 319 2.88 7.79 -9.70
CA ARG A 319 3.36 9.17 -9.64
C ARG A 319 2.96 9.80 -8.32
N TYR A 320 3.82 10.70 -7.82
CA TYR A 320 3.53 11.53 -6.63
C TYR A 320 3.33 10.73 -5.35
N MET A 321 4.03 9.60 -5.23
CA MET A 321 4.03 8.74 -4.04
C MET A 321 4.20 9.56 -2.76
N HIS A 322 3.53 9.15 -1.67
CA HIS A 322 3.49 9.85 -0.39
C HIS A 322 2.93 11.28 -0.49
N SER A 323 1.92 11.45 -1.34
CA SER A 323 1.16 12.71 -1.44
C SER A 323 -0.35 12.44 -1.43
N PRO A 324 -1.18 13.48 -1.22
CA PRO A 324 -2.64 13.28 -1.28
C PRO A 324 -3.19 12.96 -2.68
N ASN A 325 -2.33 13.01 -3.70
CA ASN A 325 -2.72 12.90 -5.11
C ASN A 325 -1.83 11.93 -5.88
N GLU A 326 -1.57 10.78 -5.32
CA GLU A 326 -0.89 9.68 -6.01
C GLU A 326 -1.68 9.25 -7.25
N MET A 327 -0.99 8.79 -8.30
CA MET A 327 -1.63 8.50 -9.57
C MET A 327 -1.14 7.20 -10.18
N VAL A 328 -2.07 6.31 -10.56
CA VAL A 328 -1.82 5.06 -11.27
C VAL A 328 -2.69 4.92 -12.52
N ALA A 329 -2.31 3.98 -13.39
CA ALA A 329 -3.09 3.58 -14.55
C ALA A 329 -3.89 2.31 -14.28
N VAL A 330 -5.17 2.31 -14.63
CA VAL A 330 -6.04 1.12 -14.48
C VAL A 330 -5.52 -0.08 -15.29
N GLU A 331 -4.92 0.17 -16.46
CA GLU A 331 -4.32 -0.89 -17.28
C GLU A 331 -3.19 -1.63 -16.56
N ASP A 332 -2.40 -0.92 -15.75
CA ASP A 332 -1.31 -1.54 -14.99
C ASP A 332 -1.88 -2.45 -13.89
N LEU A 333 -2.97 -2.03 -13.24
CA LEU A 333 -3.67 -2.86 -12.26
C LEU A 333 -4.22 -4.15 -12.90
N GLU A 334 -4.88 -4.03 -14.05
CA GLU A 334 -5.43 -5.19 -14.77
C GLU A 334 -4.34 -6.18 -15.19
N ARG A 335 -3.21 -5.68 -15.71
CA ARG A 335 -2.07 -6.50 -16.14
C ARG A 335 -1.36 -7.15 -14.97
N THR A 336 -1.19 -6.42 -13.88
CA THR A 336 -0.55 -6.95 -12.66
C THR A 336 -1.38 -8.07 -12.04
N ALA A 337 -2.70 -7.92 -11.91
CA ALA A 337 -3.57 -8.98 -11.39
C ALA A 337 -3.50 -10.24 -12.25
N ARG A 338 -3.49 -10.09 -13.60
CA ARG A 338 -3.33 -11.22 -14.54
C ARG A 338 -1.97 -11.90 -14.39
N LEU A 339 -0.90 -11.15 -14.25
CA LEU A 339 0.45 -11.69 -14.05
C LEU A 339 0.54 -12.53 -12.77
N ILE A 340 0.01 -12.01 -11.66
CA ILE A 340 -0.01 -12.72 -10.37
C ILE A 340 -0.81 -14.03 -10.49
N ALA A 341 -1.97 -14.00 -11.14
CA ALA A 341 -2.79 -15.19 -11.36
C ALA A 341 -2.07 -16.21 -12.26
N ALA A 342 -1.39 -15.76 -13.32
CA ALA A 342 -0.60 -16.63 -14.20
C ALA A 342 0.58 -17.28 -13.45
N PHE A 343 1.26 -16.53 -12.59
CA PHE A 343 2.31 -17.06 -11.73
C PHE A 343 1.78 -18.14 -10.79
N ALA A 344 0.68 -17.89 -10.09
CA ALA A 344 0.08 -18.87 -9.18
C ALA A 344 -0.30 -20.19 -9.90
N LYS A 345 -0.81 -20.09 -11.13
CA LYS A 345 -1.15 -21.25 -11.97
C LYS A 345 0.07 -22.01 -12.49
N SER A 346 1.21 -21.37 -12.63
CA SER A 346 2.45 -22.01 -13.12
C SER A 346 3.13 -22.88 -12.07
N LEU A 347 2.75 -22.76 -10.81
CA LEU A 347 3.37 -23.49 -9.70
C LEU A 347 2.93 -24.97 -9.70
N THR A 348 3.92 -25.85 -9.53
CA THR A 348 3.72 -27.30 -9.35
C THR A 348 4.44 -27.78 -8.09
N PRO A 349 4.12 -28.97 -7.56
CA PRO A 349 4.82 -29.55 -6.42
C PRO A 349 6.34 -29.73 -6.63
N GLU A 350 6.75 -29.86 -7.89
CA GLU A 350 8.14 -30.03 -8.30
C GLU A 350 8.90 -28.71 -8.48
N THR A 351 8.21 -27.57 -8.35
CA THR A 351 8.86 -26.24 -8.51
C THR A 351 9.98 -26.09 -7.48
N ASN A 352 11.20 -25.91 -7.97
CA ASN A 352 12.39 -25.73 -7.15
C ASN A 352 12.81 -24.27 -7.13
N PHE A 353 12.82 -23.67 -5.96
CA PHE A 353 13.16 -22.26 -5.75
C PHE A 353 14.65 -22.05 -5.35
N ILE A 354 15.46 -23.11 -5.29
CA ILE A 354 16.89 -23.01 -4.96
C ILE A 354 17.61 -22.44 -6.18
N PRO A 355 18.31 -21.28 -6.05
CA PRO A 355 19.13 -20.73 -7.12
C PRO A 355 20.22 -21.72 -7.55
N ARG A 356 20.46 -21.85 -8.86
CA ARG A 356 21.48 -22.72 -9.46
C ARG A 356 22.49 -21.90 -10.22
#